data_7689b601089111031648996265b0c3d4
#
_entry.id   7689b601089111031648996265b0c3d4
#
_cell.length_a   1.000
_cell.length_b   1.000
_cell.length_c   1.000
_cell.angle_alpha   90.00
_cell.angle_beta   90.00
_cell.angle_gamma   90.00
#
_symmetry.space_group_name_H-M   'P 1'
#
loop_
_entity.id
_entity.type
_entity.pdbx_description
1 polymer ?
#
loop_
_entity_poly.entity_id
_entity_poly.type
_entity_poly.pdbx_seq_one_letter_code
_entity_poly.pdbx_strand_id
1 'polypeptide(L)'
;MNRRNMLAITATLFTGLALAGKSAGAQQPADIEAVKAAHQSFYKALSARNAKAMEAVWANKAYVINIGPRSKTIAVGYADAVSQYWPKAFDALPKIAVTSTITQVQTDGKIAWVVGTEIANLQTKSGESLKLDIIVTNIFEKEGDRWLMVSHHALPIPK
;
A
#
# COMPACT_ATOMS: atom_id res chain seq x y z
N MET A 1 -30.73 -8.07 -81.14
CA MET A 1 -31.22 -7.24 -80.03
C MET A 1 -30.68 -7.77 -78.77
N ASN A 2 -29.57 -7.16 -78.22
CA ASN A 2 -28.87 -7.59 -77.08
C ASN A 2 -29.30 -6.78 -75.83
N ARG A 3 -29.85 -7.46 -74.85
CA ARG A 3 -30.03 -6.86 -73.50
C ARG A 3 -28.89 -7.30 -72.60
N ARG A 4 -28.03 -6.35 -72.27
CA ARG A 4 -26.96 -6.52 -71.26
C ARG A 4 -27.59 -6.38 -69.86
N ASN A 5 -27.49 -7.45 -69.10
CA ASN A 5 -27.85 -7.43 -67.65
C ASN A 5 -26.66 -6.85 -66.87
N MET A 6 -26.92 -5.73 -66.23
CA MET A 6 -25.99 -5.08 -65.29
C MET A 6 -26.26 -5.64 -63.88
N LEU A 7 -25.33 -6.44 -63.37
CA LEU A 7 -25.34 -6.86 -61.98
C LEU A 7 -24.76 -5.72 -61.11
N ALA A 8 -25.61 -5.17 -60.25
CA ALA A 8 -25.16 -4.26 -59.20
C ALA A 8 -24.58 -5.08 -58.02
N ILE A 9 -23.30 -4.92 -57.74
CA ILE A 9 -22.64 -5.52 -56.55
C ILE A 9 -22.79 -4.50 -55.40
N THR A 10 -23.63 -4.84 -54.44
CA THR A 10 -23.80 -4.06 -53.20
C THR A 10 -22.68 -4.48 -52.26
N ALA A 11 -21.68 -3.61 -52.05
CA ALA A 11 -20.64 -3.81 -51.06
C ALA A 11 -21.17 -3.42 -49.69
N THR A 12 -21.40 -4.39 -48.82
CA THR A 12 -21.75 -4.18 -47.42
C THR A 12 -20.46 -3.91 -46.64
N LEU A 13 -20.25 -2.66 -46.23
CA LEU A 13 -19.19 -2.30 -45.29
C LEU A 13 -19.53 -2.85 -43.88
N PHE A 14 -18.84 -3.88 -43.43
CA PHE A 14 -18.81 -4.29 -42.03
C PHE A 14 -17.89 -3.35 -41.27
N THR A 15 -18.47 -2.35 -40.60
CA THR A 15 -17.74 -1.55 -39.59
C THR A 15 -17.56 -2.43 -38.35
N GLY A 16 -16.41 -3.05 -38.25
CA GLY A 16 -15.99 -3.77 -37.04
C GLY A 16 -15.78 -2.77 -35.89
N LEU A 17 -16.72 -2.76 -34.94
CA LEU A 17 -16.56 -2.07 -33.68
C LEU A 17 -15.53 -2.86 -32.84
N ALA A 18 -14.27 -2.42 -32.83
CA ALA A 18 -13.26 -2.96 -31.94
C ALA A 18 -13.60 -2.55 -30.50
N LEU A 19 -14.25 -3.45 -29.77
CA LEU A 19 -14.33 -3.38 -28.32
C LEU A 19 -12.91 -3.56 -27.79
N ALA A 20 -12.25 -2.42 -27.51
CA ALA A 20 -11.02 -2.42 -26.72
C ALA A 20 -11.40 -2.89 -25.30
N GLY A 21 -11.33 -4.19 -25.08
CA GLY A 21 -11.39 -4.79 -23.76
C GLY A 21 -10.28 -4.18 -22.93
N LYS A 22 -10.62 -3.39 -21.91
CA LYS A 22 -9.65 -3.04 -20.86
C LYS A 22 -9.19 -4.36 -20.26
N SER A 23 -7.95 -4.77 -20.56
CA SER A 23 -7.34 -5.90 -19.90
C SER A 23 -7.27 -5.58 -18.41
N ALA A 24 -8.12 -6.25 -17.63
CA ALA A 24 -7.98 -6.25 -16.17
C ALA A 24 -6.62 -6.89 -15.86
N GLY A 25 -5.67 -6.11 -15.33
CA GLY A 25 -4.45 -6.64 -14.77
C GLY A 25 -3.11 -6.03 -15.18
N ALA A 26 -3.06 -5.06 -16.11
CA ALA A 26 -1.82 -4.33 -16.30
C ALA A 26 -1.61 -3.36 -15.13
N GLN A 27 -0.62 -3.65 -14.28
CA GLN A 27 -0.16 -2.72 -13.24
C GLN A 27 0.12 -1.36 -13.87
N GLN A 28 -0.54 -0.32 -13.38
CA GLN A 28 -0.27 1.05 -13.82
C GLN A 28 1.06 1.50 -13.17
N PRO A 29 2.12 1.79 -13.94
CA PRO A 29 3.41 2.23 -13.36
C PRO A 29 3.25 3.41 -12.40
N ALA A 30 2.31 4.33 -12.69
CA ALA A 30 2.01 5.48 -11.83
C ALA A 30 1.46 5.04 -10.46
N ASP A 31 0.60 4.02 -10.40
CA ASP A 31 0.08 3.49 -9.13
C ASP A 31 1.18 2.81 -8.31
N ILE A 32 2.10 2.08 -8.93
CA ILE A 32 3.26 1.48 -8.26
C ILE A 32 4.11 2.57 -7.58
N GLU A 33 4.43 3.65 -8.28
CA GLU A 33 5.23 4.73 -7.69
C GLU A 33 4.46 5.48 -6.59
N ALA A 34 3.14 5.68 -6.76
CA ALA A 34 2.30 6.27 -5.72
C ALA A 34 2.21 5.39 -4.46
N VAL A 35 2.12 4.07 -4.61
CA VAL A 35 2.16 3.11 -3.48
C VAL A 35 3.52 3.15 -2.78
N LYS A 36 4.63 3.18 -3.52
CA LYS A 36 5.97 3.33 -2.94
C LYS A 36 6.10 4.63 -2.15
N ALA A 37 5.56 5.74 -2.66
CA ALA A 37 5.56 7.02 -1.98
C ALA A 37 4.72 6.99 -0.69
N ALA A 38 3.55 6.34 -0.70
CA ALA A 38 2.72 6.14 0.49
C ALA A 38 3.46 5.28 1.54
N HIS A 39 4.11 4.19 1.10
CA HIS A 39 4.95 3.34 1.94
C HIS A 39 6.10 4.14 2.60
N GLN A 40 6.83 4.95 1.84
CA GLN A 40 7.88 5.81 2.37
C GLN A 40 7.35 6.84 3.38
N SER A 41 6.15 7.38 3.14
CA SER A 41 5.50 8.34 4.04
C SER A 41 5.23 7.74 5.42
N PHE A 42 4.87 6.44 5.49
CA PHE A 42 4.74 5.72 6.75
C PHE A 42 6.05 5.71 7.54
N TYR A 43 7.18 5.31 6.93
CA TYR A 43 8.48 5.25 7.63
C TYR A 43 9.02 6.63 7.98
N LYS A 44 8.72 7.64 7.17
CA LYS A 44 9.06 9.02 7.49
C LYS A 44 8.31 9.50 8.74
N ALA A 45 7.00 9.24 8.81
CA ALA A 45 6.18 9.56 9.98
C ALA A 45 6.63 8.78 11.23
N LEU A 46 6.95 7.49 11.05
CA LEU A 46 7.43 6.59 12.10
C LEU A 46 8.75 7.09 12.69
N SER A 47 9.77 7.34 11.87
CA SER A 47 11.08 7.79 12.32
C SER A 47 11.05 9.20 12.89
N ALA A 48 10.17 10.07 12.38
CA ALA A 48 9.92 11.40 12.95
C ALA A 48 9.10 11.37 14.24
N ARG A 49 8.52 10.22 14.60
CA ARG A 49 7.58 10.05 15.72
C ARG A 49 6.42 11.07 15.66
N ASN A 50 5.94 11.32 14.45
CA ASN A 50 4.90 12.32 14.20
C ASN A 50 3.53 11.64 14.08
N ALA A 51 2.74 11.68 15.16
CA ALA A 51 1.43 11.04 15.22
C ALA A 51 0.45 11.59 14.16
N LYS A 52 0.44 12.91 13.95
CA LYS A 52 -0.44 13.53 12.94
C LYS A 52 -0.06 13.12 11.51
N ALA A 53 1.23 13.06 11.21
CA ALA A 53 1.69 12.56 9.91
C ALA A 53 1.38 11.06 9.74
N MET A 54 1.48 10.29 10.83
CA MET A 54 1.12 8.87 10.83
C MET A 54 -0.37 8.66 10.57
N GLU A 55 -1.26 9.41 11.24
CA GLU A 55 -2.71 9.39 10.97
C GLU A 55 -3.04 9.68 9.50
N ALA A 56 -2.32 10.58 8.86
CA ALA A 56 -2.54 10.94 7.45
C ALA A 56 -2.14 9.84 6.44
N VAL A 57 -1.36 8.85 6.86
CA VAL A 57 -0.95 7.69 6.04
C VAL A 57 -2.01 6.60 6.04
N TRP A 58 -2.80 6.48 7.09
CA TRP A 58 -3.77 5.42 7.28
C TRP A 58 -5.16 5.79 6.75
N ALA A 59 -5.88 4.78 6.25
CA ALA A 59 -7.31 4.91 5.97
C ALA A 59 -8.09 4.97 7.28
N ASN A 60 -9.06 5.89 7.38
CA ASN A 60 -9.94 5.97 8.55
C ASN A 60 -11.11 4.99 8.40
N LYS A 61 -10.83 3.69 8.62
CA LYS A 61 -11.79 2.59 8.44
C LYS A 61 -11.81 1.68 9.67
N ALA A 62 -12.95 1.02 9.88
CA ALA A 62 -13.13 0.08 10.98
C ALA A 62 -12.32 -1.22 10.82
N TYR A 63 -11.86 -1.53 9.61
CA TYR A 63 -11.15 -2.77 9.30
C TYR A 63 -9.63 -2.63 9.20
N VAL A 64 -9.06 -1.45 9.47
CA VAL A 64 -7.60 -1.31 9.46
C VAL A 64 -6.96 -2.15 10.56
N ILE A 65 -5.78 -2.71 10.25
CA ILE A 65 -5.07 -3.63 11.14
C ILE A 65 -3.64 -3.17 11.34
N ASN A 66 -3.18 -3.17 12.58
CA ASN A 66 -1.79 -2.89 12.91
C ASN A 66 -1.21 -3.99 13.82
N ILE A 67 -0.14 -4.64 13.34
CA ILE A 67 0.63 -5.65 14.07
C ILE A 67 2.09 -5.23 13.97
N GLY A 68 2.58 -4.53 14.98
CA GLY A 68 3.99 -4.16 15.06
C GLY A 68 4.87 -5.35 15.46
N PRO A 69 6.20 -5.25 15.31
CA PRO A 69 7.13 -6.38 15.52
C PRO A 69 7.23 -6.85 16.98
N ARG A 70 6.65 -6.11 17.90
CA ARG A 70 6.58 -6.44 19.34
C ARG A 70 5.13 -6.55 19.84
N SER A 71 4.15 -6.53 18.94
CA SER A 71 2.75 -6.64 19.31
C SER A 71 2.44 -7.99 19.94
N LYS A 72 1.68 -7.98 21.02
CA LYS A 72 1.14 -9.19 21.67
C LYS A 72 -0.31 -9.47 21.24
N THR A 73 -0.93 -8.51 20.58
CA THR A 73 -2.32 -8.53 20.13
C THR A 73 -2.43 -7.87 18.76
N ILE A 74 -3.51 -8.15 18.08
CA ILE A 74 -3.86 -7.49 16.81
C ILE A 74 -4.69 -6.25 17.17
N ALA A 75 -4.22 -5.06 16.78
CA ALA A 75 -5.01 -3.84 16.88
C ALA A 75 -5.90 -3.71 15.63
N VAL A 76 -7.20 -3.60 15.81
CA VAL A 76 -8.21 -3.53 14.74
C VAL A 76 -9.04 -2.27 14.88
N GLY A 77 -9.32 -1.62 13.74
CA GLY A 77 -10.07 -0.36 13.68
C GLY A 77 -9.17 0.86 13.88
N TYR A 78 -9.58 1.98 13.29
CA TYR A 78 -8.76 3.20 13.25
C TYR A 78 -8.38 3.71 14.65
N ALA A 79 -9.30 3.64 15.60
CA ALA A 79 -9.03 4.09 16.97
C ALA A 79 -7.87 3.30 17.60
N ASP A 80 -7.94 1.97 17.58
CA ASP A 80 -6.99 1.10 18.26
C ASP A 80 -5.70 0.88 17.44
N ALA A 81 -5.82 0.82 16.12
CA ALA A 81 -4.67 0.55 15.23
C ALA A 81 -3.85 1.82 14.92
N VAL A 82 -4.46 3.02 15.03
CA VAL A 82 -3.83 4.26 14.57
C VAL A 82 -3.85 5.36 15.62
N SER A 83 -5.02 5.97 15.89
CA SER A 83 -5.07 7.23 16.65
C SER A 83 -4.69 7.09 18.12
N GLN A 84 -4.89 5.94 18.74
CA GLN A 84 -4.44 5.64 20.10
C GLN A 84 -3.11 4.88 20.14
N TYR A 85 -2.80 4.08 19.10
CA TYR A 85 -1.62 3.25 19.06
C TYR A 85 -0.35 4.07 18.92
N TRP A 86 -0.25 4.92 17.91
CA TRP A 86 0.98 5.62 17.57
C TRP A 86 1.42 6.62 18.63
N PRO A 87 0.55 7.44 19.23
CA PRO A 87 0.97 8.30 20.34
C PRO A 87 1.58 7.52 21.52
N LYS A 88 0.98 6.37 21.90
CA LYS A 88 1.49 5.50 22.96
C LYS A 88 2.83 4.87 22.58
N ALA A 89 2.96 4.40 21.33
CA ALA A 89 4.20 3.81 20.81
C ALA A 89 5.34 4.85 20.78
N PHE A 90 5.05 6.06 20.34
CA PHE A 90 6.02 7.15 20.29
C PHE A 90 6.41 7.66 21.68
N ASP A 91 5.47 7.64 22.63
CA ASP A 91 5.78 7.92 24.03
C ASP A 91 6.71 6.85 24.63
N ALA A 92 6.45 5.58 24.37
CA ALA A 92 7.25 4.45 24.88
C ALA A 92 8.67 4.37 24.26
N LEU A 93 8.84 4.87 23.03
CA LEU A 93 10.08 4.80 22.27
C LEU A 93 10.60 6.20 21.91
N PRO A 94 11.41 6.84 22.77
CA PRO A 94 11.93 8.17 22.54
C PRO A 94 12.83 8.29 21.30
N LYS A 95 13.37 7.15 20.80
CA LYS A 95 14.13 7.10 19.56
C LYS A 95 13.65 5.95 18.70
N ILE A 96 13.32 6.27 17.46
CA ILE A 96 12.93 5.33 16.41
C ILE A 96 13.66 5.73 15.14
N ALA A 97 14.46 4.82 14.60
CA ALA A 97 15.07 4.97 13.28
C ALA A 97 14.83 3.67 12.51
N VAL A 98 14.03 3.73 11.46
CA VAL A 98 13.67 2.56 10.65
C VAL A 98 14.07 2.81 9.21
N THR A 99 14.81 1.85 8.65
CA THR A 99 15.11 1.78 7.22
C THR A 99 14.32 0.62 6.64
N SER A 100 13.54 0.88 5.60
CA SER A 100 12.78 -0.14 4.87
C SER A 100 13.37 -0.38 3.50
N THR A 101 13.44 -1.66 3.12
CA THR A 101 13.81 -2.11 1.78
C THR A 101 12.63 -2.86 1.17
N ILE A 102 12.12 -2.35 0.04
CA ILE A 102 11.02 -2.99 -0.69
C ILE A 102 11.58 -4.15 -1.51
N THR A 103 11.01 -5.35 -1.33
CA THR A 103 11.27 -6.52 -2.15
C THR A 103 10.30 -6.58 -3.32
N GLN A 104 9.01 -6.32 -3.07
CA GLN A 104 7.97 -6.40 -4.10
C GLN A 104 6.85 -5.42 -3.83
N VAL A 105 6.30 -4.84 -4.90
CA VAL A 105 5.05 -4.06 -4.90
C VAL A 105 4.13 -4.64 -5.96
N GLN A 106 2.86 -4.82 -5.62
CA GLN A 106 1.81 -5.26 -6.54
C GLN A 106 0.54 -4.44 -6.32
N THR A 107 -0.23 -4.22 -7.38
CA THR A 107 -1.54 -3.56 -7.29
C THR A 107 -2.46 -3.99 -8.43
N ASP A 108 -3.76 -3.97 -8.19
CA ASP A 108 -4.82 -4.10 -9.19
C ASP A 108 -5.47 -2.74 -9.55
N GLY A 109 -4.90 -1.64 -9.02
CA GLY A 109 -5.41 -0.27 -9.18
C GLY A 109 -6.39 0.16 -8.08
N LYS A 110 -6.79 -0.74 -7.17
CA LYS A 110 -7.66 -0.47 -6.01
C LYS A 110 -7.01 -0.86 -4.70
N ILE A 111 -6.39 -2.03 -4.68
CA ILE A 111 -5.64 -2.56 -3.55
C ILE A 111 -4.19 -2.71 -3.99
N ALA A 112 -3.26 -2.47 -3.08
CA ALA A 112 -1.85 -2.71 -3.28
C ALA A 112 -1.24 -3.37 -2.05
N TRP A 113 -0.21 -4.20 -2.26
CA TRP A 113 0.62 -4.68 -1.17
C TRP A 113 2.09 -4.47 -1.46
N VAL A 114 2.82 -4.19 -0.39
CA VAL A 114 4.27 -4.02 -0.39
C VAL A 114 4.84 -5.03 0.58
N VAL A 115 5.75 -5.86 0.09
CA VAL A 115 6.50 -6.81 0.90
C VAL A 115 7.96 -6.39 0.93
N GLY A 116 8.59 -6.47 2.09
CA GLY A 116 9.98 -6.08 2.23
C GLY A 116 10.57 -6.43 3.58
N THR A 117 11.69 -5.80 3.88
CA THR A 117 12.38 -5.91 5.17
C THR A 117 12.58 -4.53 5.81
N GLU A 118 12.71 -4.52 7.11
CA GLU A 118 13.04 -3.34 7.91
C GLU A 118 14.23 -3.63 8.82
N ILE A 119 15.04 -2.60 9.03
CA ILE A 119 15.99 -2.57 10.14
C ILE A 119 15.54 -1.44 11.07
N ALA A 120 15.09 -1.80 12.26
CA ALA A 120 14.64 -0.86 13.26
C ALA A 120 15.68 -0.71 14.38
N ASN A 121 16.18 0.50 14.59
CA ASN A 121 16.99 0.89 15.73
C ASN A 121 16.12 1.73 16.67
N LEU A 122 15.85 1.19 17.84
CA LEU A 122 14.92 1.75 18.80
C LEU A 122 15.63 2.03 20.12
N GLN A 123 15.14 2.99 20.89
CA GLN A 123 15.53 3.20 22.27
C GLN A 123 14.28 3.29 23.15
N THR A 124 14.27 2.56 24.27
CA THR A 124 13.19 2.61 25.26
C THR A 124 13.38 3.79 26.22
N LYS A 125 12.35 4.13 27.00
CA LYS A 125 12.44 5.14 28.07
C LYS A 125 13.48 4.78 29.16
N SER A 126 13.75 3.48 29.36
CA SER A 126 14.80 3.02 30.30
C SER A 126 16.22 3.18 29.72
N GLY A 127 16.35 3.65 28.46
CA GLY A 127 17.64 3.80 27.78
C GLY A 127 18.13 2.55 27.06
N GLU A 128 17.39 1.43 27.12
CA GLU A 128 17.73 0.20 26.41
C GLU A 128 17.69 0.44 24.90
N SER A 129 18.73 0.01 24.19
CA SER A 129 18.81 0.06 22.74
C SER A 129 18.45 -1.30 22.15
N LEU A 130 17.53 -1.31 21.17
CA LEU A 130 17.08 -2.52 20.49
C LEU A 130 17.34 -2.37 19.00
N LYS A 131 17.89 -3.42 18.39
CA LYS A 131 17.99 -3.56 16.95
C LYS A 131 17.15 -4.77 16.50
N LEU A 132 16.21 -4.54 15.60
CA LEU A 132 15.34 -5.58 15.06
C LEU A 132 15.52 -5.65 13.54
N ASP A 133 15.67 -6.89 13.06
CA ASP A 133 15.53 -7.23 11.65
C ASP A 133 14.12 -7.79 11.47
N ILE A 134 13.37 -7.28 10.47
CA ILE A 134 11.91 -7.47 10.39
C ILE A 134 11.54 -7.80 8.94
N ILE A 135 10.62 -8.75 8.76
CA ILE A 135 9.87 -8.92 7.51
C ILE A 135 8.57 -8.14 7.65
N VAL A 136 8.22 -7.38 6.62
CA VAL A 136 7.01 -6.54 6.64
C VAL A 136 6.12 -6.79 5.43
N THR A 137 4.82 -6.75 5.67
CA THR A 137 3.79 -6.64 4.64
C THR A 137 2.89 -5.48 4.98
N ASN A 138 2.79 -4.52 4.05
CA ASN A 138 1.89 -3.38 4.13
C ASN A 138 0.86 -3.47 3.02
N ILE A 139 -0.42 -3.28 3.36
CA ILE A 139 -1.52 -3.25 2.39
C ILE A 139 -2.08 -1.85 2.35
N PHE A 140 -2.33 -1.38 1.13
CA PHE A 140 -2.88 -0.06 0.85
C PHE A 140 -4.17 -0.18 0.04
N GLU A 141 -5.07 0.76 0.25
CA GLU A 141 -6.31 0.93 -0.51
C GLU A 141 -6.30 2.30 -1.18
N LYS A 142 -6.80 2.38 -2.41
CA LYS A 142 -6.89 3.64 -3.15
C LYS A 142 -8.17 4.37 -2.80
N GLU A 143 -8.05 5.56 -2.22
CA GLU A 143 -9.16 6.47 -1.95
C GLU A 143 -8.97 7.76 -2.76
N GLY A 144 -9.79 7.94 -3.80
CA GLY A 144 -9.57 9.00 -4.79
C GLY A 144 -8.20 8.83 -5.46
N ASP A 145 -7.36 9.85 -5.36
CA ASP A 145 -5.99 9.83 -5.91
C ASP A 145 -4.93 9.42 -4.88
N ARG A 146 -5.33 9.00 -3.68
CA ARG A 146 -4.42 8.67 -2.59
C ARG A 146 -4.41 7.18 -2.29
N TRP A 147 -3.22 6.65 -2.02
CA TRP A 147 -3.03 5.33 -1.45
C TRP A 147 -2.88 5.44 0.06
N LEU A 148 -3.80 4.83 0.81
CA LEU A 148 -3.83 4.85 2.27
C LEU A 148 -3.63 3.45 2.82
N MET A 149 -2.84 3.34 3.88
CA MET A 149 -2.56 2.05 4.53
C MET A 149 -3.80 1.51 5.22
N VAL A 150 -4.10 0.24 4.99
CA VAL A 150 -5.17 -0.49 5.67
C VAL A 150 -4.63 -1.64 6.52
N SER A 151 -3.40 -2.08 6.28
CA SER A 151 -2.77 -3.10 7.11
C SER A 151 -1.26 -2.88 7.18
N HIS A 152 -0.71 -2.99 8.38
CA HIS A 152 0.71 -3.13 8.67
C HIS A 152 0.93 -4.40 9.46
N HIS A 153 1.77 -5.29 8.94
CA HIS A 153 2.16 -6.51 9.63
C HIS A 153 3.68 -6.66 9.59
N ALA A 154 4.30 -6.58 10.74
CA ALA A 154 5.75 -6.63 10.94
C ALA A 154 6.11 -7.83 11.83
N LEU A 155 6.91 -8.73 11.29
CA LEU A 155 7.37 -9.96 11.95
C LEU A 155 8.87 -9.88 12.19
N PRO A 156 9.37 -9.95 13.45
CA PRO A 156 10.80 -9.99 13.72
C PRO A 156 11.41 -11.29 13.18
N ILE A 157 12.58 -11.16 12.57
CA ILE A 157 13.38 -12.31 12.12
C ILE A 157 14.11 -12.85 13.35
N PRO A 158 13.90 -14.13 13.76
CA PRO A 158 14.64 -14.73 14.84
C PRO A 158 16.16 -14.73 14.55
N LYS A 159 16.95 -14.51 15.58
CA LYS A 159 18.42 -14.65 15.53
C LYS A 159 18.83 -16.07 15.82
#